data_403253698898fbf61095a848a89a3d64
#
_entry.id   403253698898fbf61095a848a89a3d64
#
_cell.length_a   1.000
_cell.length_b   1.000
_cell.length_c   1.000
_cell.angle_alpha   90.00
_cell.angle_beta   90.00
_cell.angle_gamma   90.00
#
_symmetry.space_group_name_H-M   'P 1'
#
loop_
_entity.id
_entity.type
_entity.pdbx_description
1 polymer ?
#
loop_
_entity_poly.entity_id
_entity_poly.type
_entity_poly.pdbx_seq_one_letter_code
_entity_poly.pdbx_strand_id
1 'polypeptide(L)'
;MSSNVEEFRQILSSSEKIIVLSGAGLSVASGIPTFRGSGGLWRKYDSASLATPSAFAENQARVWQFFHYRREQVLNVAPNAAHYILAPLTIPRIRQSISPNSKFTHITQNVDGLCTRALEETMKDYHETDVPYPIEMHGRLFDVVCTAHDCDFRETNYNSPICPALKGTELVFGAGGPEPMVRRSDLPRCPKCGQLCRPGVVWFGERPHRIYEIMRLADEADLCIIVGTSAVVQPASKIGGRVKARGGKVALFNVELGNHADEADFVFLGPCEQSLTEVLGI
;
A
#
# COMPACT_ATOMS: atom_id res chain seq x y z
N MET A 1 21.28 4.39 15.79
CA MET A 1 19.91 3.86 15.88
C MET A 1 19.52 3.68 17.33
N SER A 2 18.38 4.22 17.74
CA SER A 2 17.83 4.10 19.11
C SER A 2 16.58 3.21 19.07
N SER A 3 16.28 2.50 20.16
CA SER A 3 15.00 1.82 20.38
C SER A 3 14.28 2.42 21.61
N ASN A 4 14.70 3.61 22.03
CA ASN A 4 14.12 4.30 23.16
C ASN A 4 12.76 4.90 22.79
N VAL A 5 11.70 4.34 23.35
CA VAL A 5 10.31 4.74 23.10
C VAL A 5 10.05 6.17 23.56
N GLU A 6 10.57 6.55 24.73
CA GLU A 6 10.34 7.88 25.27
C GLU A 6 11.02 8.97 24.42
N GLU A 7 12.26 8.73 23.98
CA GLU A 7 12.96 9.61 23.06
C GLU A 7 12.19 9.77 21.73
N PHE A 8 11.66 8.67 21.17
CA PHE A 8 10.85 8.71 19.96
C PHE A 8 9.56 9.51 20.18
N ARG A 9 8.85 9.30 21.30
CA ARG A 9 7.63 10.06 21.62
C ARG A 9 7.89 11.56 21.76
N GLN A 10 9.04 11.96 22.30
CA GLN A 10 9.45 13.37 22.35
C GLN A 10 9.64 13.94 20.95
N ILE A 11 10.31 13.21 20.05
CA ILE A 11 10.45 13.62 18.63
C ILE A 11 9.09 13.69 17.96
N LEU A 12 8.23 12.67 18.13
CA LEU A 12 6.88 12.65 17.56
C LEU A 12 6.05 13.87 18.01
N SER A 13 6.08 14.19 19.30
CA SER A 13 5.30 15.30 19.87
C SER A 13 5.80 16.68 19.44
N SER A 14 7.08 16.83 19.15
CA SER A 14 7.70 18.08 18.70
C SER A 14 7.72 18.26 17.17
N SER A 15 7.40 17.22 16.40
CA SER A 15 7.40 17.29 14.93
C SER A 15 6.21 18.07 14.40
N GLU A 16 6.44 18.91 13.40
CA GLU A 16 5.40 19.71 12.73
C GLU A 16 4.92 19.08 11.41
N LYS A 17 5.79 18.34 10.73
CA LYS A 17 5.49 17.68 9.44
C LYS A 17 5.87 16.21 9.51
N ILE A 18 4.86 15.39 9.72
CA ILE A 18 5.01 13.93 9.88
C ILE A 18 4.50 13.24 8.62
N ILE A 19 5.33 12.37 8.06
CA ILE A 19 4.91 11.46 7.00
C ILE A 19 5.01 10.02 7.49
N VAL A 20 4.04 9.19 7.11
CA VAL A 20 4.12 7.73 7.25
C VAL A 20 4.27 7.11 5.87
N LEU A 21 5.24 6.23 5.72
CA LEU A 21 5.41 5.38 4.54
C LEU A 21 5.12 3.94 4.91
N SER A 22 3.98 3.41 4.50
CA SER A 22 3.63 2.02 4.76
C SER A 22 3.84 1.12 3.53
N GLY A 23 4.19 -0.13 3.78
CA GLY A 23 4.36 -1.18 2.78
C GLY A 23 3.63 -2.46 3.14
N ALA A 24 3.87 -3.53 2.37
CA ALA A 24 3.11 -4.77 2.44
C ALA A 24 3.15 -5.46 3.82
N GLY A 25 4.20 -5.24 4.62
CA GLY A 25 4.30 -5.74 5.99
C GLY A 25 3.20 -5.24 6.91
N LEU A 26 2.64 -4.04 6.66
CA LEU A 26 1.50 -3.51 7.41
C LEU A 26 0.26 -4.42 7.31
N SER A 27 0.05 -5.08 6.16
CA SER A 27 -1.13 -5.89 5.88
C SER A 27 -0.96 -7.40 6.15
N VAL A 28 0.22 -7.84 6.62
CA VAL A 28 0.50 -9.27 6.91
C VAL A 28 -0.43 -9.81 7.98
N ALA A 29 -0.62 -9.08 9.08
CA ALA A 29 -1.53 -9.48 10.16
C ALA A 29 -3.02 -9.49 9.73
N SER A 30 -3.36 -8.87 8.60
CA SER A 30 -4.68 -9.00 7.96
C SER A 30 -4.80 -10.26 7.10
N GLY A 31 -3.72 -11.04 6.93
CA GLY A 31 -3.71 -12.25 6.09
C GLY A 31 -3.32 -11.99 4.63
N ILE A 32 -2.85 -10.80 4.28
CA ILE A 32 -2.39 -10.49 2.92
C ILE A 32 -0.90 -10.80 2.82
N PRO A 33 -0.49 -11.77 1.97
CA PRO A 33 0.92 -12.09 1.79
C PRO A 33 1.65 -10.94 1.08
N THR A 34 2.91 -10.72 1.45
CA THR A 34 3.78 -9.76 0.77
C THR A 34 4.08 -10.18 -0.67
N PHE A 35 4.55 -9.25 -1.51
CA PHE A 35 4.98 -9.54 -2.89
C PHE A 35 6.35 -10.27 -2.96
N ARG A 36 6.97 -10.58 -1.80
CA ARG A 36 8.28 -11.24 -1.66
C ARG A 36 8.22 -12.34 -0.61
N GLY A 37 9.24 -13.16 -0.55
CA GLY A 37 9.24 -14.28 0.38
C GLY A 37 8.14 -15.29 0.06
N SER A 38 7.40 -15.74 1.05
CA SER A 38 6.33 -16.74 0.89
C SER A 38 5.17 -16.30 -0.01
N GLY A 39 4.96 -15.00 -0.19
CA GLY A 39 3.93 -14.44 -1.09
C GLY A 39 4.45 -14.05 -2.47
N GLY A 40 5.74 -14.29 -2.74
CA GLY A 40 6.39 -13.91 -4.00
C GLY A 40 6.01 -14.75 -5.20
N LEU A 41 5.43 -15.93 -5.00
CA LEU A 41 5.01 -16.82 -6.07
C LEU A 41 3.48 -16.90 -6.17
N TRP A 42 2.99 -16.83 -7.40
CA TRP A 42 1.62 -17.17 -7.74
C TRP A 42 1.63 -18.24 -8.83
N ARG A 43 1.11 -19.42 -8.51
CA ARG A 43 1.31 -20.63 -9.33
C ARG A 43 2.82 -20.87 -9.53
N LYS A 44 3.31 -20.84 -10.77
CA LYS A 44 4.75 -20.96 -11.14
C LYS A 44 5.42 -19.62 -11.44
N TYR A 45 4.70 -18.51 -11.31
CA TYR A 45 5.18 -17.19 -11.71
C TYR A 45 5.64 -16.37 -10.51
N ASP A 46 6.68 -15.59 -10.68
CA ASP A 46 7.03 -14.52 -9.76
C ASP A 46 5.95 -13.42 -9.82
N SER A 47 5.40 -13.08 -8.66
CA SER A 47 4.28 -12.11 -8.56
C SER A 47 4.66 -10.72 -9.07
N ALA A 48 5.91 -10.30 -8.88
CA ALA A 48 6.37 -9.00 -9.35
C ALA A 48 6.51 -8.99 -10.89
N SER A 49 6.88 -10.12 -11.49
CA SER A 49 6.99 -10.23 -12.95
C SER A 49 5.63 -10.10 -13.64
N LEU A 50 4.54 -10.51 -12.97
CA LEU A 50 3.18 -10.39 -13.49
C LEU A 50 2.61 -8.96 -13.42
N ALA A 51 3.12 -8.16 -12.49
CA ALA A 51 2.73 -6.76 -12.32
C ALA A 51 3.58 -5.83 -13.18
N THR A 52 3.64 -6.07 -14.49
CA THR A 52 4.40 -5.28 -15.47
C THR A 52 3.61 -5.01 -16.74
N PRO A 53 3.85 -3.89 -17.46
CA PRO A 53 3.25 -3.64 -18.77
C PRO A 53 3.57 -4.74 -19.80
N SER A 54 4.79 -5.29 -19.75
CA SER A 54 5.22 -6.37 -20.66
C SER A 54 4.45 -7.66 -20.43
N ALA A 55 4.24 -8.08 -19.17
CA ALA A 55 3.44 -9.26 -18.86
C ALA A 55 1.99 -9.10 -19.34
N PHE A 56 1.42 -7.90 -19.18
CA PHE A 56 0.07 -7.63 -19.68
C PHE A 56 0.00 -7.62 -21.22
N ALA A 57 1.01 -7.09 -21.89
CA ALA A 57 1.09 -7.14 -23.36
C ALA A 57 1.20 -8.58 -23.87
N GLU A 58 1.97 -9.42 -23.18
CA GLU A 58 2.17 -10.84 -23.51
C GLU A 58 0.90 -11.67 -23.29
N ASN A 59 0.29 -11.56 -22.08
CA ASN A 59 -0.86 -12.38 -21.72
C ASN A 59 -1.80 -11.65 -20.72
N GLN A 60 -2.76 -10.90 -21.28
CA GLN A 60 -3.77 -10.15 -20.52
C GLN A 60 -4.60 -11.07 -19.60
N ALA A 61 -4.91 -12.28 -20.08
CA ALA A 61 -5.73 -13.22 -19.31
C ALA A 61 -4.99 -13.72 -18.07
N ARG A 62 -3.70 -14.02 -18.18
CA ARG A 62 -2.86 -14.43 -17.04
C ARG A 62 -2.76 -13.31 -15.98
N VAL A 63 -2.50 -12.09 -16.45
CA VAL A 63 -2.41 -10.94 -15.54
C VAL A 63 -3.74 -10.68 -14.84
N TRP A 64 -4.88 -10.73 -15.57
CA TRP A 64 -6.19 -10.59 -14.95
C TRP A 64 -6.51 -11.72 -13.95
N GLN A 65 -6.14 -12.98 -14.22
CA GLN A 65 -6.29 -14.08 -13.26
C GLN A 65 -5.47 -13.85 -12.00
N PHE A 66 -4.23 -13.37 -12.13
CA PHE A 66 -3.39 -13.01 -10.99
C PHE A 66 -4.03 -11.90 -10.15
N PHE A 67 -4.48 -10.82 -10.77
CA PHE A 67 -5.11 -9.72 -10.05
C PHE A 67 -6.50 -10.10 -9.51
N HIS A 68 -7.23 -11.00 -10.17
CA HIS A 68 -8.47 -11.57 -9.62
C HIS A 68 -8.18 -12.36 -8.34
N TYR A 69 -7.20 -13.25 -8.35
CA TYR A 69 -6.77 -13.96 -7.15
C TYR A 69 -6.42 -12.99 -5.99
N ARG A 70 -5.68 -11.91 -6.27
CA ARG A 70 -5.34 -10.90 -5.26
C ARG A 70 -6.58 -10.17 -4.75
N ARG A 71 -7.55 -9.85 -5.62
CA ARG A 71 -8.83 -9.23 -5.24
C ARG A 71 -9.63 -10.13 -4.28
N GLU A 72 -9.73 -11.42 -4.60
CA GLU A 72 -10.42 -12.39 -3.74
C GLU A 72 -9.78 -12.47 -2.34
N GLN A 73 -8.46 -12.46 -2.26
CA GLN A 73 -7.77 -12.43 -0.97
C GLN A 73 -8.14 -11.18 -0.15
N VAL A 74 -8.15 -10.01 -0.78
CA VAL A 74 -8.41 -8.74 -0.09
C VAL A 74 -9.88 -8.57 0.31
N LEU A 75 -10.83 -9.06 -0.50
CA LEU A 75 -12.26 -9.02 -0.19
C LEU A 75 -12.62 -9.79 1.10
N ASN A 76 -11.83 -10.78 1.47
CA ASN A 76 -12.10 -11.66 2.60
C ASN A 76 -11.36 -11.28 3.89
N VAL A 77 -10.69 -10.13 3.92
CA VAL A 77 -9.92 -9.66 5.08
C VAL A 77 -10.37 -8.28 5.57
N ALA A 78 -9.95 -7.95 6.79
CA ALA A 78 -10.21 -6.64 7.41
C ALA A 78 -8.89 -5.94 7.75
N PRO A 79 -8.90 -4.60 7.95
CA PRO A 79 -7.78 -3.90 8.56
C PRO A 79 -7.39 -4.54 9.90
N ASN A 80 -6.13 -4.50 10.25
CA ASN A 80 -5.61 -4.98 11.54
C ASN A 80 -5.27 -3.80 12.47
N ALA A 81 -4.82 -4.10 13.70
CA ALA A 81 -4.51 -3.10 14.70
C ALA A 81 -3.54 -2.01 14.20
N ALA A 82 -2.54 -2.36 13.38
CA ALA A 82 -1.62 -1.36 12.84
C ALA A 82 -2.31 -0.33 11.93
N HIS A 83 -3.32 -0.74 11.16
CA HIS A 83 -4.11 0.18 10.35
C HIS A 83 -4.94 1.13 11.25
N TYR A 84 -5.58 0.60 12.30
CA TYR A 84 -6.40 1.38 13.23
C TYR A 84 -5.58 2.27 14.16
N ILE A 85 -4.30 2.00 14.35
CA ILE A 85 -3.38 2.89 15.06
C ILE A 85 -2.94 4.07 14.19
N LEU A 86 -2.73 3.85 12.90
CA LEU A 86 -2.31 4.92 11.98
C LEU A 86 -3.47 5.82 11.54
N ALA A 87 -4.68 5.28 11.43
CA ALA A 87 -5.85 6.02 10.95
C ALA A 87 -6.19 7.26 11.81
N PRO A 88 -6.25 7.19 13.16
CA PRO A 88 -6.54 8.34 14.02
C PRO A 88 -5.54 9.49 13.89
N LEU A 89 -4.26 9.20 13.54
CA LEU A 89 -3.25 10.23 13.32
C LEU A 89 -3.58 11.14 12.14
N THR A 90 -4.42 10.68 11.22
CA THR A 90 -4.92 11.50 10.11
C THR A 90 -5.95 12.53 10.58
N ILE A 91 -6.66 12.26 11.68
CA ILE A 91 -7.71 13.12 12.24
C ILE A 91 -7.07 14.22 13.11
N PRO A 92 -7.18 15.51 12.74
CA PRO A 92 -6.48 16.59 13.45
C PRO A 92 -6.75 16.63 14.95
N ARG A 93 -8.00 16.48 15.37
CA ARG A 93 -8.42 16.52 16.78
C ARG A 93 -7.73 15.44 17.63
N ILE A 94 -7.55 14.23 17.06
CA ILE A 94 -6.91 13.12 17.77
C ILE A 94 -5.39 13.31 17.74
N ARG A 95 -4.84 13.61 16.59
CA ARG A 95 -3.40 13.83 16.42
C ARG A 95 -2.87 14.94 17.32
N GLN A 96 -3.62 16.01 17.52
CA GLN A 96 -3.22 17.14 18.36
C GLN A 96 -2.98 16.76 19.83
N SER A 97 -3.56 15.67 20.33
CA SER A 97 -3.24 15.16 21.67
C SER A 97 -1.87 14.50 21.75
N ILE A 98 -1.28 14.10 20.61
CA ILE A 98 -0.01 13.38 20.50
C ILE A 98 1.09 14.30 19.97
N SER A 99 0.77 15.06 18.94
CA SER A 99 1.66 16.02 18.28
C SER A 99 0.87 17.30 17.94
N PRO A 100 0.83 18.28 18.85
CA PRO A 100 -0.14 19.40 18.84
C PRO A 100 -0.10 20.27 17.58
N ASN A 101 1.09 20.48 17.01
CA ASN A 101 1.29 21.40 15.88
C ASN A 101 1.51 20.69 14.56
N SER A 102 1.31 19.36 14.51
CA SER A 102 1.71 18.59 13.36
C SER A 102 0.69 18.59 12.23
N LYS A 103 1.22 18.52 11.01
CA LYS A 103 0.55 18.01 9.81
C LYS A 103 0.97 16.57 9.59
N PHE A 104 0.03 15.74 9.17
CA PHE A 104 0.27 14.32 8.98
C PHE A 104 -0.15 13.88 7.58
N THR A 105 0.70 13.11 6.93
CA THR A 105 0.36 12.52 5.62
C THR A 105 0.74 11.04 5.62
N HIS A 106 -0.25 10.19 5.40
CA HIS A 106 -0.03 8.77 5.20
C HIS A 106 0.20 8.48 3.71
N ILE A 107 1.35 7.94 3.37
CA ILE A 107 1.73 7.48 2.03
C ILE A 107 1.79 5.96 2.09
N THR A 108 1.01 5.28 1.26
CA THR A 108 1.02 3.82 1.23
C THR A 108 1.46 3.28 -0.12
N GLN A 109 2.30 2.25 -0.08
CA GLN A 109 2.68 1.44 -1.23
C GLN A 109 1.65 0.34 -1.51
N ASN A 110 0.77 0.07 -0.52
CA ASN A 110 -0.21 -0.99 -0.60
C ASN A 110 -1.35 -0.63 -1.57
N VAL A 111 -1.83 -1.65 -2.26
CA VAL A 111 -2.92 -1.54 -3.24
C VAL A 111 -4.21 -2.16 -2.73
N ASP A 112 -4.21 -2.67 -1.50
CA ASP A 112 -5.31 -3.41 -0.88
C ASP A 112 -6.48 -2.52 -0.42
N GLY A 113 -6.23 -1.22 -0.20
CA GLY A 113 -7.22 -0.27 0.29
C GLY A 113 -7.51 -0.36 1.79
N LEU A 114 -6.78 -1.20 2.55
CA LEU A 114 -7.05 -1.37 3.98
C LEU A 114 -6.75 -0.12 4.81
N CYS A 115 -5.75 0.68 4.43
CA CYS A 115 -5.48 1.97 5.08
C CYS A 115 -6.67 2.94 4.92
N THR A 116 -7.22 3.02 3.72
CA THR A 116 -8.40 3.85 3.40
C THR A 116 -9.62 3.35 4.17
N ARG A 117 -9.86 2.03 4.17
CA ARG A 117 -10.99 1.42 4.89
C ARG A 117 -10.89 1.66 6.41
N ALA A 118 -9.72 1.48 7.02
CA ALA A 118 -9.52 1.77 8.44
C ALA A 118 -9.79 3.24 8.76
N LEU A 119 -9.36 4.16 7.89
CA LEU A 119 -9.64 5.59 8.07
C LEU A 119 -11.15 5.88 7.98
N GLU A 120 -11.87 5.33 7.00
CA GLU A 120 -13.31 5.54 6.84
C GLU A 120 -14.11 5.00 8.03
N GLU A 121 -13.71 3.85 8.59
CA GLU A 121 -14.31 3.28 9.79
C GLU A 121 -14.01 4.17 11.01
N THR A 122 -12.77 4.62 11.19
CA THR A 122 -12.37 5.54 12.26
C THR A 122 -13.09 6.89 12.16
N MET A 123 -13.22 7.45 10.95
CA MET A 123 -13.97 8.71 10.75
C MET A 123 -15.42 8.61 11.20
N LYS A 124 -16.09 7.48 10.96
CA LYS A 124 -17.46 7.24 11.43
C LYS A 124 -17.54 7.23 12.95
N ASP A 125 -16.60 6.56 13.60
CA ASP A 125 -16.56 6.45 15.07
C ASP A 125 -16.33 7.80 15.75
N TYR A 126 -15.56 8.68 15.11
CA TYR A 126 -15.27 10.02 15.63
C TYR A 126 -16.12 11.14 15.02
N HIS A 127 -17.10 10.80 14.15
CA HIS A 127 -17.97 11.77 13.47
C HIS A 127 -17.22 12.84 12.66
N GLU A 128 -16.11 12.44 12.03
CA GLU A 128 -15.29 13.29 11.18
C GLU A 128 -15.65 13.10 9.70
N THR A 129 -15.59 14.16 8.91
CA THR A 129 -15.99 14.13 7.49
C THR A 129 -14.97 14.72 6.54
N ASP A 130 -14.04 15.55 7.03
CA ASP A 130 -13.07 16.27 6.21
C ASP A 130 -11.64 16.01 6.69
N VAL A 131 -11.13 14.83 6.37
CA VAL A 131 -9.73 14.44 6.66
C VAL A 131 -9.05 13.98 5.38
N PRO A 132 -7.72 14.22 5.24
CA PRO A 132 -6.99 13.78 4.07
C PRO A 132 -6.88 12.25 4.03
N TYR A 133 -7.25 11.68 2.88
CA TYR A 133 -7.06 10.24 2.64
C TYR A 133 -5.59 9.88 2.43
N PRO A 134 -5.19 8.63 2.72
CA PRO A 134 -3.85 8.13 2.39
C PRO A 134 -3.51 8.33 0.91
N ILE A 135 -2.27 8.68 0.62
CA ILE A 135 -1.76 8.71 -0.75
C ILE A 135 -1.42 7.28 -1.18
N GLU A 136 -2.28 6.67 -1.97
CA GLU A 136 -2.09 5.32 -2.53
C GLU A 136 -1.18 5.41 -3.76
N MET A 137 0.13 5.47 -3.51
CA MET A 137 1.11 5.79 -4.55
C MET A 137 1.20 4.74 -5.66
N HIS A 138 0.81 3.50 -5.38
CA HIS A 138 0.79 2.43 -6.38
C HIS A 138 -0.62 2.10 -6.91
N GLY A 139 -1.60 3.00 -6.70
CA GLY A 139 -2.98 2.80 -7.14
C GLY A 139 -3.74 1.81 -6.27
N ARG A 140 -4.85 1.29 -6.81
CA ARG A 140 -5.80 0.43 -6.09
C ARG A 140 -6.08 -0.86 -6.84
N LEU A 141 -6.15 -1.96 -6.10
CA LEU A 141 -6.47 -3.28 -6.61
C LEU A 141 -7.89 -3.36 -7.20
N PHE A 142 -8.82 -2.60 -6.62
CA PHE A 142 -10.22 -2.56 -7.06
C PHE A 142 -10.51 -1.51 -8.13
N ASP A 143 -9.54 -0.68 -8.48
CA ASP A 143 -9.68 0.21 -9.62
C ASP A 143 -9.49 -0.55 -10.94
N VAL A 144 -10.28 -0.13 -11.92
CA VAL A 144 -10.24 -0.64 -13.30
C VAL A 144 -10.07 0.56 -14.22
N VAL A 145 -9.10 0.48 -15.12
CA VAL A 145 -8.79 1.58 -16.03
C VAL A 145 -8.78 1.11 -17.48
N CYS A 146 -9.22 1.96 -18.40
CA CYS A 146 -9.15 1.70 -19.81
C CYS A 146 -7.71 1.68 -20.31
N THR A 147 -7.40 0.81 -21.26
CA THR A 147 -6.07 0.75 -21.91
C THR A 147 -5.93 1.66 -23.13
N ALA A 148 -7.03 2.25 -23.62
CA ALA A 148 -6.98 3.18 -24.74
C ALA A 148 -6.37 4.50 -24.31
N HIS A 149 -5.46 5.04 -25.11
CA HIS A 149 -4.69 6.26 -24.81
C HIS A 149 -5.58 7.51 -24.66
N ASP A 150 -6.65 7.57 -25.43
CA ASP A 150 -7.59 8.68 -25.52
C ASP A 150 -8.88 8.49 -24.69
N CYS A 151 -8.86 7.51 -23.78
CA CYS A 151 -10.00 7.20 -22.93
C CYS A 151 -9.61 7.33 -21.44
N ASP A 152 -10.31 8.22 -20.75
CA ASP A 152 -10.10 8.53 -19.35
C ASP A 152 -10.90 7.63 -18.38
N PHE A 153 -11.53 6.55 -18.88
CA PHE A 153 -12.34 5.67 -18.04
C PHE A 153 -11.52 5.06 -16.89
N ARG A 154 -11.99 5.33 -15.70
CA ARG A 154 -11.57 4.70 -14.44
C ARG A 154 -12.80 4.53 -13.55
N GLU A 155 -12.91 3.39 -12.91
CA GLU A 155 -13.92 3.13 -11.87
C GLU A 155 -13.31 2.28 -10.75
N THR A 156 -13.84 2.41 -9.54
CA THR A 156 -13.60 1.46 -8.46
C THR A 156 -14.70 0.40 -8.50
N ASN A 157 -14.31 -0.86 -8.68
CA ASN A 157 -15.22 -1.98 -8.88
C ASN A 157 -14.92 -3.11 -7.88
N TYR A 158 -15.84 -3.35 -6.95
CA TYR A 158 -15.72 -4.41 -5.93
C TYR A 158 -16.40 -5.72 -6.33
N ASN A 159 -16.95 -5.84 -7.56
CA ASN A 159 -17.57 -7.08 -8.00
C ASN A 159 -16.57 -8.23 -8.01
N SER A 160 -17.02 -9.39 -7.55
CA SER A 160 -16.24 -10.62 -7.55
C SER A 160 -17.07 -11.79 -8.11
N PRO A 161 -16.62 -12.39 -9.23
CA PRO A 161 -15.54 -11.93 -10.11
C PRO A 161 -15.88 -10.62 -10.83
N ILE A 162 -14.87 -9.88 -11.27
CA ILE A 162 -15.08 -8.64 -12.04
C ILE A 162 -15.68 -8.90 -13.43
N CYS A 163 -15.47 -10.10 -13.97
CA CYS A 163 -16.18 -10.62 -15.14
C CYS A 163 -16.38 -12.13 -15.01
N PRO A 164 -17.44 -12.70 -15.64
CA PRO A 164 -17.78 -14.12 -15.47
C PRO A 164 -16.64 -15.08 -15.84
N ALA A 165 -15.80 -14.71 -16.81
CA ALA A 165 -14.71 -15.57 -17.30
C ALA A 165 -13.59 -15.81 -16.27
N LEU A 166 -13.50 -14.98 -15.22
CA LEU A 166 -12.50 -15.13 -14.15
C LEU A 166 -12.99 -16.00 -12.99
N LYS A 167 -14.30 -16.33 -12.94
CA LYS A 167 -14.87 -17.12 -11.83
C LYS A 167 -14.18 -18.49 -11.72
N GLY A 168 -13.69 -18.79 -10.50
CA GLY A 168 -13.04 -20.08 -10.17
C GLY A 168 -11.57 -20.15 -10.57
N THR A 169 -11.03 -19.16 -11.29
CA THR A 169 -9.60 -19.14 -11.64
C THR A 169 -8.70 -18.86 -10.43
N GLU A 170 -9.25 -18.25 -9.40
CA GLU A 170 -8.59 -17.99 -8.11
C GLU A 170 -8.32 -19.27 -7.30
N LEU A 171 -9.09 -20.33 -7.56
CA LEU A 171 -8.95 -21.61 -6.84
C LEU A 171 -7.80 -22.48 -7.34
N VAL A 172 -7.18 -22.14 -8.47
CA VAL A 172 -6.06 -22.89 -9.05
C VAL A 172 -4.75 -22.38 -8.50
N PHE A 173 -4.24 -23.05 -7.45
CA PHE A 173 -3.01 -22.63 -6.74
C PHE A 173 -1.74 -23.39 -7.12
N GLY A 174 -1.84 -24.60 -7.63
CA GLY A 174 -0.69 -25.49 -7.83
C GLY A 174 0.11 -25.22 -9.10
N ALA A 175 1.44 -25.41 -9.02
CA ALA A 175 2.33 -25.31 -10.19
C ALA A 175 2.16 -26.42 -11.22
N GLY A 176 1.38 -27.47 -10.92
CA GLY A 176 1.31 -28.71 -11.72
C GLY A 176 0.02 -28.92 -12.53
N GLY A 177 -0.98 -28.04 -12.41
CA GLY A 177 -2.24 -28.16 -13.16
C GLY A 177 -2.29 -27.33 -14.44
N PRO A 178 -3.22 -27.64 -15.38
CA PRO A 178 -3.43 -26.77 -16.55
C PRO A 178 -3.92 -25.40 -16.12
N GLU A 179 -3.36 -24.34 -16.69
CA GLU A 179 -3.82 -22.98 -16.44
C GLU A 179 -5.23 -22.81 -17.01
N PRO A 180 -6.18 -22.16 -16.25
CA PRO A 180 -7.50 -21.89 -16.77
C PRO A 180 -7.43 -21.06 -18.05
N MET A 181 -8.12 -21.54 -19.11
CA MET A 181 -8.19 -20.82 -20.36
C MET A 181 -9.25 -19.72 -20.28
N VAL A 182 -8.81 -18.47 -20.37
CA VAL A 182 -9.68 -17.29 -20.43
C VAL A 182 -9.39 -16.57 -21.75
N ARG A 183 -10.44 -16.40 -22.58
CA ARG A 183 -10.29 -15.70 -23.85
C ARG A 183 -10.16 -14.19 -23.60
N ARG A 184 -9.31 -13.54 -24.37
CA ARG A 184 -9.12 -12.08 -24.31
C ARG A 184 -10.42 -11.30 -24.55
N SER A 185 -11.34 -11.83 -25.37
CA SER A 185 -12.67 -11.25 -25.61
C SER A 185 -13.52 -11.13 -24.35
N ASP A 186 -13.34 -12.06 -23.40
CA ASP A 186 -14.18 -12.22 -22.22
C ASP A 186 -13.64 -11.47 -20.98
N LEU A 187 -12.49 -10.79 -21.14
CA LEU A 187 -11.90 -9.93 -20.11
C LEU A 187 -12.62 -8.58 -19.98
N PRO A 188 -12.47 -7.86 -18.86
CA PRO A 188 -13.16 -6.60 -18.61
C PRO A 188 -12.96 -5.58 -19.74
N ARG A 189 -14.08 -5.00 -20.20
CA ARG A 189 -14.11 -4.01 -21.27
C ARG A 189 -14.56 -2.65 -20.76
N CYS A 190 -13.98 -1.62 -21.36
CA CYS A 190 -14.34 -0.24 -21.09
C CYS A 190 -15.76 0.04 -21.57
N PRO A 191 -16.68 0.50 -20.71
CA PRO A 191 -18.05 0.84 -21.11
C PRO A 191 -18.12 2.08 -22.00
N LYS A 192 -17.08 2.93 -22.00
CA LYS A 192 -17.02 4.14 -22.84
C LYS A 192 -16.61 3.83 -24.29
N CYS A 193 -15.57 3.00 -24.49
CA CYS A 193 -14.97 2.82 -25.81
C CYS A 193 -14.84 1.36 -26.26
N GLY A 194 -15.24 0.37 -25.43
CA GLY A 194 -15.17 -1.05 -25.76
C GLY A 194 -13.77 -1.67 -25.71
N GLN A 195 -12.72 -0.88 -25.50
CA GLN A 195 -11.36 -1.40 -25.39
C GLN A 195 -11.15 -2.19 -24.11
N LEU A 196 -10.08 -2.98 -24.07
CA LEU A 196 -9.73 -3.76 -22.90
C LEU A 196 -9.47 -2.84 -21.69
N CYS A 197 -9.90 -3.27 -20.51
CA CYS A 197 -9.50 -2.65 -19.26
C CYS A 197 -8.33 -3.42 -18.61
N ARG A 198 -7.61 -2.74 -17.75
CA ARG A 198 -6.56 -3.31 -16.89
C ARG A 198 -6.83 -3.01 -15.42
N PRO A 199 -6.22 -3.77 -14.48
CA PRO A 199 -6.17 -3.38 -13.06
C PRO A 199 -5.57 -1.99 -12.88
N GLY A 200 -6.16 -1.18 -12.00
CA GLY A 200 -5.73 0.20 -11.72
C GLY A 200 -4.53 0.31 -10.77
N VAL A 201 -3.68 -0.70 -10.76
CA VAL A 201 -2.43 -0.76 -10.00
C VAL A 201 -1.31 -0.18 -10.85
N VAL A 202 -0.42 0.60 -10.24
CA VAL A 202 0.85 1.03 -10.86
C VAL A 202 1.76 -0.18 -10.93
N TRP A 203 2.20 -0.54 -12.13
CA TRP A 203 3.06 -1.69 -12.37
C TRP A 203 4.53 -1.32 -12.27
N PHE A 204 5.38 -2.33 -12.06
CA PHE A 204 6.83 -2.14 -12.10
C PHE A 204 7.26 -1.56 -13.46
N GLY A 205 8.06 -0.48 -13.40
CA GLY A 205 8.44 0.32 -14.56
C GLY A 205 7.53 1.51 -14.86
N GLU A 206 6.35 1.59 -14.24
CA GLU A 206 5.48 2.75 -14.34
C GLU A 206 5.78 3.78 -13.24
N ARG A 207 5.38 5.03 -13.49
CA ARG A 207 5.55 6.11 -12.53
C ARG A 207 4.46 6.07 -11.45
N PRO A 208 4.81 6.05 -10.15
CA PRO A 208 3.85 6.12 -9.06
C PRO A 208 2.99 7.38 -9.10
N HIS A 209 1.76 7.26 -8.62
CA HIS A 209 0.86 8.40 -8.48
C HIS A 209 1.42 9.44 -7.52
N ARG A 210 1.20 10.72 -7.81
CA ARG A 210 1.59 11.88 -6.97
C ARG A 210 3.07 11.89 -6.54
N ILE A 211 3.98 11.25 -7.28
CA ILE A 211 5.38 11.09 -6.88
C ILE A 211 6.11 12.42 -6.61
N TYR A 212 5.84 13.44 -7.40
CA TYR A 212 6.46 14.76 -7.18
C TYR A 212 6.00 15.42 -5.89
N GLU A 213 4.73 15.27 -5.55
CA GLU A 213 4.17 15.72 -4.28
C GLU A 213 4.77 14.93 -3.10
N ILE A 214 4.84 13.60 -3.22
CA ILE A 214 5.46 12.74 -2.22
C ILE A 214 6.91 13.14 -1.95
N MET A 215 7.69 13.42 -3.01
CA MET A 215 9.07 13.84 -2.85
C MET A 215 9.20 15.22 -2.20
N ARG A 216 8.28 16.15 -2.50
CA ARG A 216 8.22 17.45 -1.82
C ARG A 216 7.86 17.27 -0.33
N LEU A 217 6.88 16.45 -0.01
CA LEU A 217 6.53 16.12 1.38
C LEU A 217 7.72 15.52 2.14
N ALA A 218 8.49 14.65 1.50
CA ALA A 218 9.71 14.09 2.09
C ALA A 218 10.81 15.13 2.30
N ASP A 219 10.95 16.13 1.41
CA ASP A 219 11.90 17.23 1.60
C ASP A 219 11.55 18.17 2.75
N GLU A 220 10.27 18.23 3.12
CA GLU A 220 9.75 19.12 4.13
C GLU A 220 9.51 18.43 5.48
N ALA A 221 9.58 17.08 5.53
CA ALA A 221 9.22 16.32 6.73
C ALA A 221 10.27 16.39 7.83
N ASP A 222 9.80 16.61 9.07
CA ASP A 222 10.62 16.54 10.28
C ASP A 222 10.76 15.10 10.78
N LEU A 223 9.72 14.27 10.52
CA LEU A 223 9.68 12.88 10.90
C LEU A 223 9.08 12.02 9.78
N CYS A 224 9.78 10.95 9.43
CA CYS A 224 9.29 9.86 8.58
C CYS A 224 9.14 8.59 9.40
N ILE A 225 7.92 8.07 9.50
CA ILE A 225 7.63 6.76 10.12
C ILE A 225 7.48 5.73 9.00
N ILE A 226 8.40 4.79 8.94
CA ILE A 226 8.43 3.72 7.93
C ILE A 226 7.85 2.45 8.56
N VAL A 227 6.81 1.88 7.94
CA VAL A 227 6.07 0.74 8.50
C VAL A 227 5.97 -0.39 7.48
N GLY A 228 6.51 -1.56 7.83
CA GLY A 228 6.31 -2.79 7.08
C GLY A 228 6.81 -2.74 5.62
N THR A 229 7.93 -2.08 5.35
CA THR A 229 8.54 -2.05 4.01
C THR A 229 10.01 -2.44 4.04
N SER A 230 10.45 -3.16 3.01
CA SER A 230 11.83 -3.66 2.88
C SER A 230 12.80 -2.68 2.20
N ALA A 231 12.36 -1.46 1.85
CA ALA A 231 13.13 -0.43 1.12
C ALA A 231 13.76 -0.90 -0.21
N VAL A 232 13.10 -1.78 -0.93
CA VAL A 232 13.63 -2.29 -2.21
C VAL A 232 12.95 -1.65 -3.42
N VAL A 233 11.67 -1.27 -3.28
CA VAL A 233 10.87 -0.73 -4.39
C VAL A 233 11.15 0.75 -4.56
N GLN A 234 11.73 1.11 -5.72
CA GLN A 234 11.95 2.52 -6.06
C GLN A 234 10.72 3.10 -6.76
N PRO A 235 10.46 4.41 -6.57
CA PRO A 235 11.22 5.40 -5.80
C PRO A 235 10.89 5.45 -4.29
N ALA A 236 9.93 4.65 -3.81
CA ALA A 236 9.47 4.67 -2.41
C ALA A 236 10.62 4.45 -1.41
N SER A 237 11.57 3.57 -1.74
CA SER A 237 12.75 3.27 -0.91
C SER A 237 13.67 4.47 -0.65
N LYS A 238 13.53 5.56 -1.41
CA LYS A 238 14.36 6.77 -1.24
C LYS A 238 13.74 7.80 -0.29
N ILE A 239 12.49 7.58 0.16
CA ILE A 239 11.75 8.59 0.95
C ILE A 239 12.42 8.81 2.31
N GLY A 240 12.77 7.76 3.04
CA GLY A 240 13.43 7.87 4.36
C GLY A 240 14.77 8.58 4.25
N GLY A 241 15.65 8.14 3.34
CA GLY A 241 16.95 8.76 3.13
C GLY A 241 16.85 10.24 2.71
N ARG A 242 15.78 10.60 1.98
CA ARG A 242 15.53 11.98 1.59
C ARG A 242 15.16 12.86 2.78
N VAL A 243 14.29 12.38 3.67
CA VAL A 243 13.94 13.06 4.93
C VAL A 243 15.20 13.27 5.78
N LYS A 244 16.00 12.22 5.97
CA LYS A 244 17.25 12.30 6.74
C LYS A 244 18.23 13.30 6.14
N ALA A 245 18.40 13.33 4.82
CA ALA A 245 19.29 14.26 4.13
C ALA A 245 18.87 15.73 4.29
N ARG A 246 17.62 15.99 4.67
CA ARG A 246 17.08 17.32 4.98
C ARG A 246 17.07 17.66 6.46
N GLY A 247 17.63 16.77 7.30
CA GLY A 247 17.72 16.97 8.76
C GLY A 247 16.55 16.40 9.57
N GLY A 248 15.55 15.81 8.89
CA GLY A 248 14.45 15.11 9.55
C GLY A 248 14.90 13.77 10.16
N LYS A 249 14.05 13.20 11.00
CA LYS A 249 14.25 11.93 11.67
C LYS A 249 13.52 10.80 10.97
N VAL A 250 14.04 9.59 11.07
CA VAL A 250 13.46 8.38 10.49
C VAL A 250 13.25 7.32 11.55
N ALA A 251 12.01 6.84 11.72
CA ALA A 251 11.67 5.74 12.61
C ALA A 251 11.18 4.54 11.79
N LEU A 252 11.77 3.38 12.04
CA LEU A 252 11.45 2.13 11.36
C LEU A 252 10.64 1.21 12.29
N PHE A 253 9.48 0.77 11.83
CA PHE A 253 8.66 -0.29 12.43
C PHE A 253 8.60 -1.47 11.44
N ASN A 254 9.32 -2.53 11.71
CA ASN A 254 9.39 -3.67 10.79
C ASN A 254 9.86 -4.94 11.53
N VAL A 255 9.64 -6.10 10.94
CA VAL A 255 10.13 -7.38 11.48
C VAL A 255 11.64 -7.54 11.33
N GLU A 256 12.24 -6.82 10.42
CA GLU A 256 13.69 -6.81 10.16
C GLU A 256 14.18 -5.42 9.75
N LEU A 257 15.47 -5.18 9.93
CA LEU A 257 16.08 -3.88 9.58
C LEU A 257 16.09 -3.62 8.06
N GLY A 258 16.26 -4.67 7.27
CA GLY A 258 16.32 -4.58 5.81
C GLY A 258 17.35 -3.56 5.31
N ASN A 259 17.02 -2.85 4.23
CA ASN A 259 17.88 -1.83 3.63
C ASN A 259 17.73 -0.43 4.28
N HIS A 260 17.11 -0.35 5.48
CA HIS A 260 16.90 0.92 6.20
C HIS A 260 18.03 1.22 7.22
N ALA A 261 19.04 0.37 7.32
CA ALA A 261 20.09 0.47 8.34
C ALA A 261 20.77 1.84 8.38
N ASP A 262 21.06 2.43 7.21
CA ASP A 262 21.77 3.71 7.12
C ASP A 262 20.84 4.94 7.32
N GLU A 263 19.53 4.73 7.23
CA GLU A 263 18.55 5.81 7.28
C GLU A 263 17.92 5.99 8.65
N ALA A 264 17.64 4.89 9.36
CA ALA A 264 16.85 4.90 10.59
C ALA A 264 17.60 5.54 11.79
N ASP A 265 16.96 6.52 12.41
CA ASP A 265 17.36 7.05 13.72
C ASP A 265 16.77 6.20 14.83
N PHE A 266 15.52 5.75 14.68
CA PHE A 266 14.82 4.86 15.62
C PHE A 266 14.44 3.55 14.92
N VAL A 267 14.55 2.43 15.66
CA VAL A 267 14.23 1.09 15.15
C VAL A 267 13.43 0.32 16.21
N PHE A 268 12.23 -0.07 15.81
CA PHE A 268 11.32 -0.89 16.60
C PHE A 268 11.04 -2.19 15.83
N LEU A 269 11.77 -3.25 16.17
CA LEU A 269 11.65 -4.55 15.51
C LEU A 269 10.49 -5.34 16.10
N GLY A 270 9.69 -5.93 15.22
CA GLY A 270 8.55 -6.77 15.57
C GLY A 270 7.40 -6.63 14.57
N PRO A 271 6.33 -7.39 14.76
CA PRO A 271 5.10 -7.24 14.01
C PRO A 271 4.54 -5.81 14.17
N CYS A 272 4.15 -5.19 13.05
CA CYS A 272 3.74 -3.78 13.06
C CYS A 272 2.53 -3.52 13.96
N GLU A 273 1.59 -4.47 14.04
CA GLU A 273 0.38 -4.39 14.86
C GLU A 273 0.67 -4.41 16.37
N GLN A 274 1.85 -4.91 16.77
CA GLN A 274 2.31 -4.89 18.15
C GLN A 274 3.19 -3.68 18.43
N SER A 275 4.25 -3.52 17.64
CA SER A 275 5.26 -2.47 17.86
C SER A 275 4.69 -1.05 17.75
N LEU A 276 3.75 -0.80 16.81
CA LEU A 276 3.08 0.50 16.72
C LEU A 276 2.21 0.78 17.95
N THR A 277 1.45 -0.22 18.42
CA THR A 277 0.60 -0.09 19.61
C THR A 277 1.43 0.25 20.85
N GLU A 278 2.51 -0.49 21.07
CA GLU A 278 3.39 -0.28 22.23
C GLU A 278 4.09 1.08 22.18
N VAL A 279 4.60 1.46 21.00
CA VAL A 279 5.45 2.66 20.86
C VAL A 279 4.63 3.93 20.76
N LEU A 280 3.51 3.95 20.04
CA LEU A 280 2.66 5.15 19.93
C LEU A 280 1.79 5.34 21.17
N GLY A 281 1.37 4.27 21.83
CA GLY A 281 0.61 4.35 23.09
C GLY A 281 -0.81 4.90 22.92
N ILE A 282 -1.44 4.62 21.76
CA ILE A 282 -2.78 5.08 21.37
C ILE A 282 -3.66 3.92 20.98
#